data_5229108e8fc0dc752e3ad018fb215d7f
#
_entry.id   5229108e8fc0dc752e3ad018fb215d7f
#
_cell.length_a   1.000
_cell.length_b   1.000
_cell.length_c   1.000
_cell.angle_alpha   90.00
_cell.angle_beta   90.00
_cell.angle_gamma   90.00
#
_symmetry.space_group_name_H-M   'P 1'
#
loop_
_entity.id
_entity.type
_entity.pdbx_description
1 polymer ?
#
loop_
_entity_poly.entity_id
_entity_poly.type
_entity_poly.pdbx_seq_one_letter_code
_entity_poly.pdbx_strand_id
1 'polypeptide(L)'
;GYFINVDAAAMMSKWLGEAEKNVAKLFSMAHTLSLNEGVSVILFIDEIDSLLGTRSSEVGGEVRVKNQFLTEMDGINGKLRKSQLYVIGATNKPWSLEAGFLRRFQKRIYVTLPDKASRLNLFNQYTAALRRDNGFKQEDLAKLAEGYSASDIKDMCQSAQLRVVNELFESGKALESEENPRSITMLDFKEIFKMRKPSVSIEMIKAYLG
;
A
#
# COMPACT_ATOMS: atom_id res chain seq x y z
N GLY A 1 -8.19 19.46 -6.11
CA GLY A 1 -7.03 18.80 -6.71
C GLY A 1 -7.37 17.42 -7.25
N TYR A 2 -6.55 16.90 -8.12
CA TYR A 2 -6.71 15.58 -8.72
C TYR A 2 -5.68 14.61 -8.13
N PHE A 3 -6.11 13.37 -7.93
CA PHE A 3 -5.26 12.24 -7.54
C PHE A 3 -5.28 11.21 -8.66
N ILE A 4 -4.13 10.98 -9.28
CA ILE A 4 -3.95 10.02 -10.37
C ILE A 4 -3.14 8.84 -9.81
N ASN A 5 -3.79 7.69 -9.68
CA ASN A 5 -3.12 6.46 -9.27
C ASN A 5 -2.58 5.71 -10.49
N VAL A 6 -1.30 5.37 -10.47
CA VAL A 6 -0.59 4.72 -11.56
C VAL A 6 -0.06 3.37 -11.08
N ASP A 7 -0.40 2.33 -11.80
CA ASP A 7 0.19 1.01 -11.64
C ASP A 7 1.49 0.94 -12.46
N ALA A 8 2.63 0.91 -11.76
CA ALA A 8 3.94 0.85 -12.39
C ALA A 8 4.15 -0.42 -13.22
N ALA A 9 3.62 -1.57 -12.77
CA ALA A 9 3.73 -2.83 -13.49
C ALA A 9 2.92 -2.81 -14.80
N ALA A 10 1.71 -2.24 -14.79
CA ALA A 10 0.89 -2.08 -15.97
C ALA A 10 1.53 -1.15 -17.01
N MET A 11 2.32 -0.18 -16.59
CA MET A 11 3.05 0.71 -17.50
C MET A 11 4.16 -0.03 -18.26
N MET A 12 4.80 -1.03 -17.62
CA MET A 12 5.89 -1.81 -18.22
C MET A 12 5.40 -2.95 -19.12
N SER A 13 4.17 -3.42 -18.92
CA SER A 13 3.66 -4.62 -19.59
C SER A 13 3.25 -4.42 -21.05
N LYS A 14 3.19 -3.19 -21.55
CA LYS A 14 2.84 -2.87 -22.95
C LYS A 14 4.08 -2.74 -23.81
N TRP A 15 3.99 -3.30 -25.03
CA TRP A 15 4.97 -3.40 -26.12
C TRP A 15 6.11 -2.36 -26.09
N LEU A 16 7.34 -2.83 -26.38
CA LEU A 16 8.53 -1.99 -26.57
C LEU A 16 8.23 -0.76 -27.46
N GLY A 17 8.49 0.44 -26.92
CA GLY A 17 8.25 1.74 -27.58
C GLY A 17 6.92 2.42 -27.23
N GLU A 18 5.90 1.70 -26.74
CA GLU A 18 4.66 2.32 -26.23
C GLU A 18 4.80 2.76 -24.76
N ALA A 19 5.56 2.05 -23.97
CA ALA A 19 5.75 2.36 -22.56
C ALA A 19 6.39 3.76 -22.36
N GLU A 20 7.39 4.12 -23.15
CA GLU A 20 8.00 5.46 -23.13
C GLU A 20 6.97 6.55 -23.47
N LYS A 21 6.17 6.34 -24.52
CA LYS A 21 5.11 7.26 -24.93
C LYS A 21 4.03 7.38 -23.84
N ASN A 22 3.72 6.30 -23.15
CA ASN A 22 2.75 6.31 -22.05
C ASN A 22 3.24 7.11 -20.86
N VAL A 23 4.53 7.00 -20.50
CA VAL A 23 5.14 7.84 -19.47
C VAL A 23 5.04 9.31 -19.85
N ALA A 24 5.49 9.68 -21.04
CA ALA A 24 5.43 11.07 -21.52
C ALA A 24 3.98 11.61 -21.56
N LYS A 25 3.04 10.79 -22.04
CA LYS A 25 1.62 11.15 -22.12
C LYS A 25 1.01 11.36 -20.73
N LEU A 26 1.35 10.49 -19.76
CA LEU A 26 0.89 10.60 -18.37
C LEU A 26 1.31 11.93 -17.74
N PHE A 27 2.59 12.27 -17.83
CA PHE A 27 3.12 13.51 -17.28
C PHE A 27 2.56 14.74 -18.01
N SER A 28 2.47 14.69 -19.33
CA SER A 28 1.87 15.77 -20.14
C SER A 28 0.40 16.00 -19.78
N MET A 29 -0.39 14.92 -19.60
CA MET A 29 -1.78 15.00 -19.19
C MET A 29 -1.92 15.61 -17.79
N ALA A 30 -1.16 15.13 -16.82
CA ALA A 30 -1.18 15.63 -15.44
C ALA A 30 -0.79 17.11 -15.38
N HIS A 31 0.20 17.51 -16.18
CA HIS A 31 0.64 18.87 -16.28
C HIS A 31 -0.40 19.79 -16.92
N THR A 32 -0.97 19.39 -18.05
CA THR A 32 -2.03 20.13 -18.75
C THR A 32 -3.24 20.32 -17.84
N LEU A 33 -3.63 19.27 -17.10
CA LEU A 33 -4.74 19.33 -16.14
C LEU A 33 -4.47 20.36 -15.03
N SER A 34 -3.26 20.34 -14.47
CA SER A 34 -2.86 21.31 -13.44
C SER A 34 -2.87 22.75 -13.95
N LEU A 35 -2.40 23.01 -15.18
CA LEU A 35 -2.35 24.35 -15.77
C LEU A 35 -3.74 24.87 -16.13
N ASN A 36 -4.55 24.05 -16.80
CA ASN A 36 -5.85 24.48 -17.33
C ASN A 36 -6.85 24.77 -16.22
N GLU A 37 -6.81 23.98 -15.14
CA GLU A 37 -7.77 24.13 -14.05
C GLU A 37 -7.17 24.90 -12.84
N GLY A 38 -5.88 25.22 -12.85
CA GLY A 38 -5.23 25.94 -11.76
C GLY A 38 -5.22 25.19 -10.43
N VAL A 39 -5.24 23.85 -10.48
CA VAL A 39 -5.35 22.97 -9.29
C VAL A 39 -4.11 22.09 -9.13
N SER A 40 -3.91 21.62 -7.89
CA SER A 40 -2.86 20.65 -7.59
C SER A 40 -3.21 19.27 -8.15
N VAL A 41 -2.25 18.62 -8.79
CA VAL A 41 -2.34 17.24 -9.28
C VAL A 41 -1.30 16.40 -8.56
N ILE A 42 -1.73 15.30 -7.96
CA ILE A 42 -0.86 14.31 -7.32
C ILE A 42 -0.82 13.09 -8.23
N LEU A 43 0.38 12.75 -8.70
CA LEU A 43 0.67 11.53 -9.42
C LEU A 43 1.23 10.52 -8.42
N PHE A 44 0.45 9.51 -8.06
CA PHE A 44 0.85 8.46 -7.12
C PHE A 44 1.22 7.20 -7.90
N ILE A 45 2.42 6.69 -7.65
CA ILE A 45 2.96 5.51 -8.32
C ILE A 45 3.28 4.48 -7.25
N ASP A 46 2.47 3.43 -7.20
CA ASP A 46 2.71 2.32 -6.29
C ASP A 46 3.72 1.34 -6.89
N GLU A 47 4.43 0.61 -6.02
CA GLU A 47 5.47 -0.36 -6.40
C GLU A 47 6.47 0.23 -7.41
N ILE A 48 6.92 1.46 -7.17
CA ILE A 48 7.78 2.20 -8.11
C ILE A 48 9.09 1.47 -8.40
N ASP A 49 9.52 0.56 -7.54
CA ASP A 49 10.68 -0.31 -7.75
C ASP A 49 10.49 -1.30 -8.92
N SER A 50 9.25 -1.62 -9.28
CA SER A 50 8.94 -2.41 -10.48
C SER A 50 9.31 -1.68 -11.77
N LEU A 51 9.22 -0.34 -11.76
CA LEU A 51 9.54 0.54 -12.88
C LEU A 51 11.00 1.02 -12.85
N LEU A 52 11.51 1.37 -11.67
CA LEU A 52 12.77 2.09 -11.48
C LEU A 52 13.86 1.29 -10.74
N GLY A 53 13.59 0.03 -10.41
CA GLY A 53 14.54 -0.84 -9.72
C GLY A 53 15.64 -1.35 -10.65
N THR A 54 16.81 -1.67 -10.08
CA THR A 54 17.89 -2.35 -10.78
C THR A 54 17.56 -3.81 -10.98
N ARG A 55 17.68 -4.32 -12.21
CA ARG A 55 17.54 -5.73 -12.56
C ARG A 55 18.83 -6.24 -13.18
N SER A 56 19.19 -7.50 -12.90
CA SER A 56 20.42 -8.13 -13.41
C SER A 56 20.42 -8.35 -14.93
N SER A 57 19.27 -8.25 -15.58
CA SER A 57 19.11 -8.40 -17.04
C SER A 57 18.16 -7.33 -17.57
N GLU A 58 18.64 -6.08 -17.66
CA GLU A 58 17.84 -5.02 -18.27
C GLU A 58 17.80 -5.18 -19.80
N VAL A 59 16.60 -5.26 -20.33
CA VAL A 59 16.39 -5.19 -21.78
C VAL A 59 16.38 -3.71 -22.18
N GLY A 60 16.96 -3.36 -23.33
CA GLY A 60 17.12 -1.95 -23.75
C GLY A 60 15.84 -1.10 -23.77
N GLY A 61 14.66 -1.72 -23.78
CA GLY A 61 13.37 -1.04 -23.60
C GLY A 61 13.11 -0.52 -22.18
N GLU A 62 13.49 -1.28 -21.16
CA GLU A 62 13.33 -0.86 -19.78
C GLU A 62 14.20 0.36 -19.45
N VAL A 63 15.45 0.38 -19.93
CA VAL A 63 16.36 1.53 -19.78
C VAL A 63 15.77 2.80 -20.40
N ARG A 64 15.11 2.70 -21.55
CA ARG A 64 14.49 3.86 -22.22
C ARG A 64 13.33 4.41 -21.43
N VAL A 65 12.46 3.55 -20.89
CA VAL A 65 11.33 3.96 -20.03
C VAL A 65 11.83 4.66 -18.77
N LYS A 66 12.87 4.12 -18.12
CA LYS A 66 13.53 4.74 -16.97
C LYS A 66 14.06 6.14 -17.33
N ASN A 67 14.80 6.26 -18.41
CA ASN A 67 15.33 7.55 -18.87
C ASN A 67 14.22 8.56 -19.20
N GLN A 68 13.13 8.12 -19.83
CA GLN A 68 11.99 8.97 -20.08
C GLN A 68 11.39 9.48 -18.77
N PHE A 69 11.22 8.60 -17.79
CA PHE A 69 10.69 8.98 -16.48
C PHE A 69 11.58 10.01 -15.77
N LEU A 70 12.90 9.83 -15.80
CA LEU A 70 13.86 10.81 -15.27
C LEU A 70 13.73 12.17 -15.98
N THR A 71 13.61 12.18 -17.29
CA THR A 71 13.44 13.38 -18.10
C THR A 71 12.17 14.15 -17.71
N GLU A 72 11.06 13.44 -17.53
CA GLU A 72 9.80 14.04 -17.11
C GLU A 72 9.89 14.62 -15.69
N MET A 73 10.51 13.90 -14.74
CA MET A 73 10.72 14.41 -13.38
C MET A 73 11.62 15.66 -13.36
N ASP A 74 12.67 15.71 -14.17
CA ASP A 74 13.52 16.88 -14.28
C ASP A 74 12.76 18.07 -14.91
N GLY A 75 11.84 17.78 -15.84
CA GLY A 75 10.94 18.76 -16.45
C GLY A 75 10.04 19.48 -15.43
N ILE A 76 9.55 18.78 -14.44
CA ILE A 76 8.71 19.35 -13.36
C ILE A 76 9.49 20.42 -12.58
N ASN A 77 10.75 20.15 -12.26
CA ASN A 77 11.59 21.04 -11.46
C ASN A 77 12.09 22.29 -12.24
N GLY A 78 12.13 22.23 -13.58
CA GLY A 78 12.76 23.25 -14.42
C GLY A 78 11.77 24.19 -15.14
N LYS A 79 11.14 23.69 -16.19
CA LYS A 79 10.33 24.48 -17.13
C LYS A 79 8.91 24.75 -16.68
N LEU A 80 8.41 23.99 -15.71
CA LEU A 80 7.00 23.88 -15.39
C LEU A 80 6.62 24.52 -14.05
N ARG A 81 7.36 25.53 -13.61
CA ARG A 81 7.13 26.27 -12.34
C ARG A 81 5.70 26.77 -12.10
N LYS A 82 4.85 26.79 -13.12
CA LYS A 82 3.46 27.24 -13.01
C LYS A 82 2.49 26.12 -12.68
N SER A 83 2.86 24.84 -12.87
CA SER A 83 2.00 23.72 -12.53
C SER A 83 2.26 23.23 -11.11
N GLN A 84 1.19 22.85 -10.45
CA GLN A 84 1.23 22.23 -9.11
C GLN A 84 1.14 20.70 -9.25
N LEU A 85 2.15 20.10 -9.90
CA LEU A 85 2.27 18.66 -10.08
C LEU A 85 3.21 18.08 -9.02
N TYR A 86 2.71 17.13 -8.26
CA TYR A 86 3.45 16.40 -7.23
C TYR A 86 3.56 14.94 -7.61
N VAL A 87 4.75 14.36 -7.53
CA VAL A 87 4.97 12.92 -7.77
C VAL A 87 5.28 12.25 -6.44
N ILE A 88 4.50 11.22 -6.10
CA ILE A 88 4.66 10.41 -4.91
C ILE A 88 4.89 8.97 -5.36
N GLY A 89 6.05 8.41 -5.06
CA GLY A 89 6.35 6.99 -5.27
C GLY A 89 6.28 6.22 -3.97
N ALA A 90 5.65 5.04 -3.98
CA ALA A 90 5.69 4.10 -2.88
C ALA A 90 6.48 2.86 -3.26
N THR A 91 7.27 2.32 -2.34
CA THR A 91 8.04 1.09 -2.53
C THR A 91 8.26 0.34 -1.23
N ASN A 92 8.26 -0.97 -1.31
CA ASN A 92 8.69 -1.87 -0.25
C ASN A 92 10.18 -2.25 -0.36
N LYS A 93 10.88 -1.77 -1.40
CA LYS A 93 12.30 -2.11 -1.68
C LYS A 93 13.10 -0.86 -2.04
N PRO A 94 13.22 0.13 -1.13
CA PRO A 94 13.90 1.40 -1.45
C PRO A 94 15.37 1.20 -1.87
N TRP A 95 16.03 0.16 -1.39
CA TRP A 95 17.40 -0.20 -1.76
C TRP A 95 17.58 -0.69 -3.21
N SER A 96 16.50 -1.08 -3.88
CA SER A 96 16.54 -1.49 -5.28
C SER A 96 16.50 -0.31 -6.24
N LEU A 97 16.16 0.89 -5.76
CA LEU A 97 16.07 2.08 -6.60
C LEU A 97 17.48 2.63 -6.93
N GLU A 98 17.69 2.94 -8.19
CA GLU A 98 18.94 3.55 -8.64
C GLU A 98 19.16 4.94 -8.03
N ALA A 99 20.42 5.29 -7.77
CA ALA A 99 20.80 6.58 -7.18
C ALA A 99 20.30 7.79 -8.00
N GLY A 100 20.19 7.63 -9.33
CA GLY A 100 19.64 8.65 -10.22
C GLY A 100 18.21 9.05 -9.87
N PHE A 101 17.35 8.05 -9.54
CA PHE A 101 15.95 8.30 -9.14
C PHE A 101 15.86 8.84 -7.72
N LEU A 102 16.65 8.28 -6.78
CA LEU A 102 16.66 8.74 -5.39
C LEU A 102 16.99 10.23 -5.26
N ARG A 103 17.81 10.79 -6.18
CA ARG A 103 18.13 12.24 -6.21
C ARG A 103 16.94 13.10 -6.63
N ARG A 104 15.98 12.59 -7.41
CA ARG A 104 14.79 13.32 -7.85
C ARG A 104 13.71 13.35 -6.79
N PHE A 105 13.65 12.33 -5.93
CA PHE A 105 12.76 12.33 -4.77
C PHE A 105 13.39 13.12 -3.62
N GLN A 106 13.02 14.39 -3.50
CA GLN A 106 13.58 15.31 -2.51
C GLN A 106 13.23 14.93 -1.07
N LYS A 107 12.05 14.34 -0.86
CA LYS A 107 11.58 13.88 0.45
C LYS A 107 11.39 12.37 0.42
N ARG A 108 11.95 11.71 1.44
CA ARG A 108 11.80 10.28 1.66
C ARG A 108 11.19 10.09 3.03
N ILE A 109 10.09 9.35 3.06
CA ILE A 109 9.33 9.12 4.28
C ILE A 109 9.34 7.62 4.53
N TYR A 110 9.90 7.22 5.67
CA TYR A 110 9.82 5.85 6.12
C TYR A 110 8.51 5.65 6.89
N VAL A 111 7.66 4.78 6.40
CA VAL A 111 6.41 4.38 7.07
C VAL A 111 6.72 3.18 7.95
N THR A 112 6.77 3.40 9.26
CA THR A 112 7.07 2.38 10.26
C THR A 112 5.90 1.43 10.49
N LEU A 113 6.15 0.29 11.17
CA LEU A 113 5.09 -0.51 11.74
C LEU A 113 4.26 0.33 12.72
N PRO A 114 2.95 0.03 12.86
CA PRO A 114 2.07 0.80 13.73
C PRO A 114 2.51 0.69 15.20
N ASP A 115 2.55 1.81 15.89
CA ASP A 115 2.74 1.86 17.34
C ASP A 115 1.49 1.33 18.07
N LYS A 116 1.56 1.21 19.41
CA LYS A 116 0.47 0.66 20.20
C LYS A 116 -0.85 1.43 20.02
N ALA A 117 -0.79 2.76 19.94
CA ALA A 117 -1.98 3.60 19.74
C ALA A 117 -2.59 3.40 18.36
N SER A 118 -1.75 3.35 17.34
CA SER A 118 -2.17 3.06 15.95
C SER A 118 -2.77 1.66 15.83
N ARG A 119 -2.17 0.64 16.47
CA ARG A 119 -2.73 -0.72 16.48
C ARG A 119 -4.11 -0.75 17.15
N LEU A 120 -4.28 -0.05 18.27
CA LEU A 120 -5.59 0.07 18.93
C LEU A 120 -6.63 0.70 18.00
N ASN A 121 -6.27 1.78 17.31
CA ASN A 121 -7.15 2.43 16.35
C ASN A 121 -7.52 1.51 15.19
N LEU A 122 -6.57 0.72 14.67
CA LEU A 122 -6.82 -0.27 13.62
C LEU A 122 -7.82 -1.35 14.09
N PHE A 123 -7.63 -1.92 15.29
CA PHE A 123 -8.60 -2.88 15.84
C PHE A 123 -9.97 -2.24 16.04
N ASN A 124 -10.03 -1.02 16.58
CA ASN A 124 -11.29 -0.29 16.72
C ASN A 124 -12.00 -0.13 15.38
N GLN A 125 -11.28 0.29 14.34
CA GLN A 125 -11.82 0.51 13.00
C GLN A 125 -12.32 -0.79 12.35
N TYR A 126 -11.50 -1.84 12.34
CA TYR A 126 -11.83 -3.09 11.66
C TYR A 126 -12.84 -3.98 12.41
N THR A 127 -13.01 -3.77 13.71
CA THR A 127 -14.03 -4.48 14.48
C THR A 127 -15.27 -3.63 14.79
N ALA A 128 -15.35 -2.39 14.31
CA ALA A 128 -16.45 -1.47 14.62
C ALA A 128 -17.83 -2.02 14.22
N ALA A 129 -17.93 -2.65 13.06
CA ALA A 129 -19.16 -3.21 12.53
C ALA A 129 -19.46 -4.64 13.03
N LEU A 130 -18.55 -5.25 13.80
CA LEU A 130 -18.69 -6.63 14.26
C LEU A 130 -19.37 -6.68 15.62
N ARG A 131 -20.23 -7.69 15.82
CA ARG A 131 -20.77 -8.00 17.14
C ARG A 131 -19.63 -8.53 18.03
N ARG A 132 -19.42 -7.91 19.17
CA ARG A 132 -18.37 -8.23 20.13
C ARG A 132 -19.01 -8.70 21.44
N ASP A 133 -18.40 -9.63 22.11
CA ASP A 133 -18.85 -10.03 23.44
C ASP A 133 -18.43 -8.99 24.51
N ASN A 134 -19.00 -9.10 25.71
CA ASN A 134 -18.73 -8.14 26.79
C ASN A 134 -17.28 -8.18 27.32
N GLY A 135 -16.56 -9.26 27.04
CA GLY A 135 -15.15 -9.45 27.44
C GLY A 135 -14.14 -9.02 26.38
N PHE A 136 -14.61 -8.48 25.26
CA PHE A 136 -13.77 -8.10 24.13
C PHE A 136 -13.00 -6.79 24.43
N LYS A 137 -11.69 -6.86 24.51
CA LYS A 137 -10.82 -5.72 24.80
C LYS A 137 -9.80 -5.48 23.69
N GLN A 138 -10.01 -4.44 22.90
CA GLN A 138 -9.11 -4.07 21.79
C GLN A 138 -7.71 -3.69 22.29
N GLU A 139 -7.61 -3.16 23.52
CA GLU A 139 -6.33 -2.81 24.15
C GLU A 139 -5.41 -4.04 24.31
N ASP A 140 -5.99 -5.19 24.64
CA ASP A 140 -5.24 -6.43 24.80
C ASP A 140 -4.83 -7.00 23.43
N LEU A 141 -5.67 -6.87 22.41
CA LEU A 141 -5.30 -7.19 21.03
C LEU A 141 -4.16 -6.31 20.54
N ALA A 142 -4.21 -5.00 20.82
CA ALA A 142 -3.15 -4.06 20.45
C ALA A 142 -1.80 -4.38 21.10
N LYS A 143 -1.79 -4.97 22.34
CA LYS A 143 -0.58 -5.46 22.99
C LYS A 143 -0.06 -6.73 22.30
N LEU A 144 -0.95 -7.70 22.02
CA LEU A 144 -0.59 -8.97 21.41
C LEU A 144 -0.08 -8.80 19.98
N ALA A 145 -0.54 -7.77 19.27
CA ALA A 145 -0.17 -7.48 17.88
C ALA A 145 1.12 -6.65 17.75
N GLU A 146 2.01 -6.66 18.74
CA GLU A 146 3.32 -6.02 18.61
C GLU A 146 4.12 -6.67 17.48
N GLY A 147 4.70 -5.84 16.59
CA GLY A 147 5.43 -6.32 15.41
C GLY A 147 4.57 -6.65 14.19
N TYR A 148 3.24 -6.62 14.30
CA TYR A 148 2.35 -6.84 13.15
C TYR A 148 2.12 -5.56 12.36
N SER A 149 2.03 -5.69 11.03
CA SER A 149 1.70 -4.58 10.12
C SER A 149 0.21 -4.23 10.17
N ALA A 150 -0.17 -3.08 9.60
CA ALA A 150 -1.58 -2.69 9.48
C ALA A 150 -2.38 -3.70 8.63
N SER A 151 -1.75 -4.27 7.59
CA SER A 151 -2.35 -5.31 6.75
C SER A 151 -2.58 -6.59 7.54
N ASP A 152 -1.60 -7.04 8.34
CA ASP A 152 -1.76 -8.22 9.19
C ASP A 152 -2.94 -8.06 10.16
N ILE A 153 -3.08 -6.88 10.79
CA ILE A 153 -4.19 -6.59 11.71
C ILE A 153 -5.54 -6.63 10.99
N LYS A 154 -5.61 -6.06 9.79
CA LYS A 154 -6.80 -6.14 8.95
C LYS A 154 -7.17 -7.59 8.65
N ASP A 155 -6.20 -8.38 8.19
CA ASP A 155 -6.39 -9.78 7.84
C ASP A 155 -6.81 -10.64 9.04
N MET A 156 -6.28 -10.34 10.24
CA MET A 156 -6.69 -11.00 11.48
C MET A 156 -8.15 -10.68 11.82
N CYS A 157 -8.58 -9.43 11.69
CA CYS A 157 -9.96 -9.03 11.92
C CYS A 157 -10.93 -9.70 10.92
N GLN A 158 -10.54 -9.77 9.64
CA GLN A 158 -11.31 -10.49 8.62
C GLN A 158 -11.38 -11.99 8.91
N SER A 159 -10.29 -12.60 9.36
CA SER A 159 -10.27 -14.01 9.74
C SER A 159 -11.18 -14.31 10.93
N ALA A 160 -11.23 -13.41 11.91
CA ALA A 160 -12.16 -13.55 13.06
C ALA A 160 -13.62 -13.46 12.59
N GLN A 161 -13.93 -12.54 11.68
CA GLN A 161 -15.27 -12.44 11.09
C GLN A 161 -15.66 -13.66 10.29
N LEU A 162 -14.78 -14.14 9.40
CA LEU A 162 -15.03 -15.32 8.59
C LEU A 162 -15.24 -16.56 9.44
N ARG A 163 -14.50 -16.71 10.53
CA ARG A 163 -14.63 -17.84 11.45
C ARG A 163 -16.05 -17.95 12.00
N VAL A 164 -16.59 -16.87 12.58
CA VAL A 164 -17.95 -16.91 13.17
C VAL A 164 -19.05 -17.08 12.11
N VAL A 165 -18.81 -16.59 10.90
CA VAL A 165 -19.71 -16.80 9.76
C VAL A 165 -19.67 -18.27 9.31
N ASN A 166 -18.49 -18.86 9.17
CA ASN A 166 -18.35 -20.27 8.80
C ASN A 166 -18.98 -21.20 9.83
N GLU A 167 -18.80 -20.94 11.13
CA GLU A 167 -19.44 -21.71 12.20
C GLU A 167 -20.97 -21.68 12.06
N LEU A 168 -21.56 -20.55 11.68
CA LEU A 168 -23.00 -20.44 11.43
C LEU A 168 -23.44 -21.31 10.23
N PHE A 169 -22.66 -21.29 9.13
CA PHE A 169 -22.97 -22.12 7.95
C PHE A 169 -22.81 -23.62 8.23
N GLU A 170 -21.74 -24.03 8.92
CA GLU A 170 -21.47 -25.41 9.28
C GLU A 170 -22.53 -25.97 10.24
N SER A 171 -23.13 -25.14 11.08
CA SER A 171 -24.24 -25.55 11.96
C SER A 171 -25.56 -25.81 11.23
N GLY A 172 -25.67 -25.50 9.94
CA GLY A 172 -26.88 -25.58 9.13
C GLY A 172 -27.95 -24.53 9.42
N LYS A 173 -27.78 -23.74 10.49
CA LYS A 173 -28.76 -22.76 10.94
C LYS A 173 -28.88 -21.54 10.01
N ALA A 174 -27.86 -21.26 9.21
CA ALA A 174 -27.85 -20.15 8.25
C ALA A 174 -28.96 -20.28 7.18
N LEU A 175 -29.46 -21.48 6.91
CA LEU A 175 -30.48 -21.77 5.90
C LEU A 175 -31.90 -21.86 6.49
N GLU A 176 -32.03 -22.04 7.80
CA GLU A 176 -33.30 -22.32 8.45
C GLU A 176 -33.89 -21.13 9.22
N SER A 177 -33.04 -20.15 9.57
CA SER A 177 -33.47 -18.99 10.35
C SER A 177 -32.64 -17.77 9.96
N GLU A 178 -33.18 -16.56 10.13
CA GLU A 178 -32.44 -15.28 10.03
C GLU A 178 -31.44 -15.11 11.20
N GLU A 179 -30.79 -16.19 11.65
CA GLU A 179 -29.81 -16.11 12.72
C GLU A 179 -28.55 -15.38 12.26
N ASN A 180 -28.12 -14.45 13.07
CA ASN A 180 -26.86 -13.74 12.85
C ASN A 180 -25.70 -14.57 13.42
N PRO A 181 -24.48 -14.40 12.88
CA PRO A 181 -23.29 -14.97 13.47
C PRO A 181 -23.15 -14.57 14.94
N ARG A 182 -22.62 -15.48 15.78
CA ARG A 182 -22.31 -15.15 17.18
C ARG A 182 -21.34 -13.97 17.28
N SER A 183 -21.29 -13.34 18.44
CA SER A 183 -20.29 -12.31 18.74
C SER A 183 -18.88 -12.88 18.67
N ILE A 184 -17.96 -12.09 18.14
CA ILE A 184 -16.53 -12.39 18.19
C ILE A 184 -16.01 -12.26 19.63
N THR A 185 -15.07 -13.10 19.99
CA THR A 185 -14.50 -13.18 21.34
C THR A 185 -12.97 -13.00 21.32
N MET A 186 -12.38 -12.75 22.48
CA MET A 186 -10.91 -12.76 22.62
C MET A 186 -10.30 -14.13 22.32
N LEU A 187 -11.05 -15.24 22.45
CA LEU A 187 -10.57 -16.57 22.12
C LEU A 187 -10.37 -16.74 20.62
N ASP A 188 -11.26 -16.20 19.79
CA ASP A 188 -11.12 -16.24 18.33
C ASP A 188 -9.81 -15.60 17.88
N PHE A 189 -9.47 -14.44 18.44
CA PHE A 189 -8.20 -13.77 18.15
C PHE A 189 -7.00 -14.54 18.69
N LYS A 190 -7.08 -15.12 19.88
CA LYS A 190 -5.97 -15.94 20.41
C LYS A 190 -5.63 -17.12 19.50
N GLU A 191 -6.63 -17.78 18.92
CA GLU A 191 -6.42 -18.85 17.95
C GLU A 191 -5.78 -18.33 16.65
N ILE A 192 -6.22 -17.15 16.17
CA ILE A 192 -5.65 -16.51 14.98
C ILE A 192 -4.18 -16.14 15.21
N PHE A 193 -3.83 -15.58 16.37
CA PHE A 193 -2.44 -15.25 16.73
C PHE A 193 -1.53 -16.47 16.82
N LYS A 194 -2.05 -17.65 17.20
CA LYS A 194 -1.27 -18.90 17.19
C LYS A 194 -0.91 -19.33 15.75
N MET A 195 -1.80 -19.10 14.81
CA MET A 195 -1.64 -19.54 13.42
C MET A 195 -0.90 -18.54 12.54
N ARG A 196 -0.97 -17.24 12.85
CA ARG A 196 -0.39 -16.17 12.04
C ARG A 196 0.80 -15.53 12.72
N LYS A 197 1.91 -15.45 11.99
CA LYS A 197 3.09 -14.68 12.37
C LYS A 197 3.07 -13.32 11.67
N PRO A 198 3.79 -12.31 12.20
CA PRO A 198 3.99 -11.05 11.50
C PRO A 198 4.53 -11.28 10.08
N SER A 199 3.99 -10.57 9.11
CA SER A 199 4.43 -10.65 7.71
C SER A 199 5.78 -9.96 7.47
N VAL A 200 6.15 -9.02 8.34
CA VAL A 200 7.40 -8.28 8.27
C VAL A 200 8.40 -8.88 9.26
N SER A 201 9.53 -9.39 8.77
CA SER A 201 10.58 -9.94 9.61
C SER A 201 11.49 -8.83 10.19
N ILE A 202 12.22 -9.16 11.26
CA ILE A 202 13.20 -8.24 11.86
C ILE A 202 14.31 -7.91 10.85
N GLU A 203 14.71 -8.88 10.01
CA GLU A 203 15.72 -8.69 8.97
C GLU A 203 15.24 -7.68 7.92
N MET A 204 13.96 -7.74 7.53
CA MET A 204 13.36 -6.75 6.62
C MET A 204 13.41 -5.35 7.26
N ILE A 205 13.03 -5.22 8.53
CA ILE A 205 13.09 -3.93 9.23
C ILE A 205 14.51 -3.37 9.27
N LYS A 206 15.51 -4.23 9.54
CA LYS A 206 16.92 -3.81 9.51
C LYS A 206 17.37 -3.30 8.15
N ALA A 207 16.88 -3.89 7.05
CA ALA A 207 17.19 -3.43 5.70
C ALA A 207 16.63 -2.02 5.38
N TYR A 208 15.60 -1.56 6.10
CA TYR A 208 15.10 -0.18 5.97
C TYR A 208 15.89 0.83 6.80
N LEU A 209 16.61 0.38 7.83
CA LEU A 209 17.33 1.25 8.77
C LEU A 209 18.81 1.39 8.45
N GLY A 210 19.38 0.47 7.65
CA GLY A 210 20.78 0.46 7.22
C GLY A 210 21.03 1.14 5.93
#